data_fe1daa1941dd4cbb5932472e4a80a571
#
_entry.id   fe1daa1941dd4cbb5932472e4a80a571
#
_cell.length_a   1.000
_cell.length_b   1.000
_cell.length_c   1.000
_cell.angle_alpha   90.00
_cell.angle_beta   90.00
_cell.angle_gamma   90.00
#
_symmetry.space_group_name_H-M   'P 1'
#
loop_
_entity.id
_entity.type
_entity.pdbx_description
1 polymer ?
#
loop_
_entity_poly.entity_id
_entity_poly.type
_entity_poly.pdbx_seq_one_letter_code
_entity_poly.pdbx_strand_id
1 'polypeptide(L)'
;MRATAIYVRSMAVLVLLWWAVSALTANPILLPSPATVFFAMIDLARDRELFTHAFISLGRLFVSLGIATLLAVPLGLAMGLNRRLDAIVDPVIEMLRPISGIAWIPLALFMFGIGNVLPVFIMTYAAFFPILLGTIGGVRAVDARLVDAARTMGVPRTTIVRTVVIPAAIPALLVALR
;
A
#
# COMPACT_ATOMS: atom_id res chain seq x y z
N MET A 1 -23.36 -2.09 -25.04
CA MET A 1 -24.63 -1.51 -24.58
C MET A 1 -25.37 -2.31 -23.52
N ARG A 2 -25.50 -3.65 -23.57
CA ARG A 2 -26.19 -4.43 -22.50
C ARG A 2 -25.45 -4.41 -21.16
N ALA A 3 -24.12 -4.51 -21.15
CA ALA A 3 -23.34 -4.46 -19.92
C ALA A 3 -23.46 -3.11 -19.19
N THR A 4 -23.39 -1.99 -19.91
CA THR A 4 -23.52 -0.64 -19.34
C THR A 4 -24.89 -0.44 -18.68
N ALA A 5 -25.97 -0.97 -19.30
CA ALA A 5 -27.31 -0.90 -18.73
C ALA A 5 -27.44 -1.70 -17.41
N ILE A 6 -26.75 -2.82 -17.30
CA ILE A 6 -26.73 -3.63 -16.06
C ILE A 6 -26.01 -2.84 -14.94
N TYR A 7 -24.84 -2.25 -15.22
CA TYR A 7 -24.12 -1.45 -14.22
C TYR A 7 -24.93 -0.24 -13.75
N VAL A 8 -25.58 0.50 -14.66
CA VAL A 8 -26.42 1.64 -14.30
C VAL A 8 -27.60 1.20 -13.43
N ARG A 9 -28.26 0.09 -13.77
CA ARG A 9 -29.37 -0.45 -12.96
C ARG A 9 -28.92 -0.89 -11.59
N SER A 10 -27.78 -1.59 -11.47
CA SER A 10 -27.23 -2.01 -10.17
C SER A 10 -26.88 -0.81 -9.31
N MET A 11 -26.26 0.23 -9.90
CA MET A 11 -25.92 1.46 -9.19
C MET A 11 -27.18 2.21 -8.72
N ALA A 12 -28.22 2.29 -9.57
CA ALA A 12 -29.49 2.90 -9.20
C ALA A 12 -30.16 2.15 -8.03
N VAL A 13 -30.17 0.82 -8.08
CA VAL A 13 -30.71 0.01 -6.97
C VAL A 13 -29.95 0.24 -5.67
N LEU A 14 -28.62 0.30 -5.70
CA LEU A 14 -27.80 0.59 -4.52
C LEU A 14 -28.09 1.98 -3.94
N VAL A 15 -28.22 3.00 -4.77
CA VAL A 15 -28.55 4.37 -4.31
C VAL A 15 -29.97 4.43 -3.74
N LEU A 16 -30.94 3.75 -4.33
CA LEU A 16 -32.28 3.66 -3.82
C LEU A 16 -32.35 2.93 -2.47
N LEU A 17 -31.62 1.81 -2.33
CA LEU A 17 -31.51 1.10 -1.06
C LEU A 17 -30.87 1.96 0.00
N TRP A 18 -29.78 2.66 -0.31
CA TRP A 18 -29.15 3.60 0.62
C TRP A 18 -30.13 4.70 1.05
N TRP A 19 -30.86 5.28 0.10
CA TRP A 19 -31.86 6.31 0.40
C TRP A 19 -32.98 5.77 1.31
N ALA A 20 -33.50 4.59 1.01
CA ALA A 20 -34.53 3.94 1.83
C ALA A 20 -34.05 3.68 3.27
N VAL A 21 -32.84 3.12 3.43
CA VAL A 21 -32.25 2.84 4.74
C VAL A 21 -31.99 4.16 5.50
N SER A 22 -31.49 5.20 4.83
CA SER A 22 -31.30 6.52 5.43
C SER A 22 -32.61 7.12 5.92
N ALA A 23 -33.69 6.99 5.13
CA ALA A 23 -35.01 7.47 5.51
C ALA A 23 -35.60 6.70 6.73
N LEU A 24 -35.37 5.39 6.78
CA LEU A 24 -35.80 4.53 7.91
C LEU A 24 -35.01 4.80 9.19
N THR A 25 -33.72 5.10 9.07
CA THR A 25 -32.84 5.39 10.23
C THR A 25 -33.22 6.72 10.88
N ALA A 26 -33.78 7.65 10.12
CA ALA A 26 -34.22 8.99 10.54
C ALA A 26 -33.16 9.80 11.33
N ASN A 27 -31.88 9.41 11.24
CA ASN A 27 -30.77 10.06 11.94
C ASN A 27 -29.67 10.41 10.92
N PRO A 28 -29.60 11.68 10.47
CA PRO A 28 -28.67 12.13 9.46
C PRO A 28 -27.19 12.07 9.92
N ILE A 29 -26.94 11.96 11.23
CA ILE A 29 -25.57 11.83 11.79
C ILE A 29 -25.06 10.40 11.60
N LEU A 30 -25.92 9.40 11.78
CA LEU A 30 -25.56 7.99 11.62
C LEU A 30 -25.50 7.58 10.14
N LEU A 31 -26.51 7.98 9.35
CA LEU A 31 -26.59 7.65 7.93
C LEU A 31 -27.19 8.82 7.14
N PRO A 32 -26.36 9.74 6.62
CA PRO A 32 -26.85 10.84 5.80
C PRO A 32 -27.46 10.34 4.49
N SER A 33 -28.43 11.06 3.94
CA SER A 33 -29.03 10.72 2.67
C SER A 33 -28.05 10.96 1.50
N PRO A 34 -28.21 10.25 0.37
CA PRO A 34 -27.38 10.48 -0.82
C PRO A 34 -27.39 11.94 -1.27
N ALA A 35 -28.54 12.63 -1.16
CA ALA A 35 -28.66 14.04 -1.50
C ALA A 35 -27.82 14.92 -0.57
N THR A 36 -27.89 14.69 0.74
CA THR A 36 -27.09 15.43 1.73
C THR A 36 -25.60 15.29 1.47
N VAL A 37 -25.14 14.07 1.18
CA VAL A 37 -23.74 13.79 0.83
C VAL A 37 -23.32 14.51 -0.45
N PHE A 38 -24.18 14.49 -1.48
CA PHE A 38 -23.90 15.15 -2.74
C PHE A 38 -23.74 16.67 -2.58
N PHE A 39 -24.66 17.33 -1.85
CA PHE A 39 -24.55 18.77 -1.58
C PHE A 39 -23.35 19.11 -0.71
N ALA A 40 -23.07 18.33 0.35
CA ALA A 40 -21.88 18.52 1.17
C ALA A 40 -20.58 18.39 0.36
N MET A 41 -20.52 17.47 -0.62
CA MET A 41 -19.40 17.32 -1.52
C MET A 41 -19.18 18.55 -2.40
N ILE A 42 -20.28 19.16 -2.90
CA ILE A 42 -20.22 20.39 -3.69
C ILE A 42 -19.71 21.56 -2.83
N ASP A 43 -20.20 21.68 -1.60
CA ASP A 43 -19.79 22.74 -0.69
C ASP A 43 -18.30 22.61 -0.32
N LEU A 44 -17.85 21.40 0.05
CA LEU A 44 -16.42 21.11 0.28
C LEU A 44 -15.53 21.45 -0.94
N ALA A 45 -16.03 21.16 -2.15
CA ALA A 45 -15.28 21.47 -3.37
C ALA A 45 -15.21 22.99 -3.63
N ARG A 46 -16.27 23.73 -3.31
CA ARG A 46 -16.32 25.20 -3.46
C ARG A 46 -15.39 25.91 -2.49
N ASP A 47 -15.35 25.47 -1.23
CA ASP A 47 -14.51 26.06 -0.18
C ASP A 47 -13.03 25.70 -0.27
N ARG A 48 -12.65 24.94 -1.32
CA ARG A 48 -11.29 24.41 -1.54
C ARG A 48 -10.76 23.49 -0.43
N GLU A 49 -11.50 23.22 0.60
CA GLU A 49 -11.10 22.35 1.72
C GLU A 49 -10.82 20.93 1.21
N LEU A 50 -11.65 20.42 0.29
CA LEU A 50 -11.47 19.11 -0.34
C LEU A 50 -10.09 18.98 -0.98
N PHE A 51 -9.68 19.97 -1.77
CA PHE A 51 -8.39 19.96 -2.45
C PHE A 51 -7.23 20.05 -1.46
N THR A 52 -7.35 20.90 -0.44
CA THR A 52 -6.34 21.04 0.60
C THR A 52 -6.14 19.72 1.35
N HIS A 53 -7.21 19.10 1.80
CA HIS A 53 -7.15 17.80 2.49
C HIS A 53 -6.65 16.67 1.58
N ALA A 54 -7.04 16.68 0.31
CA ALA A 54 -6.55 15.71 -0.67
C ALA A 54 -5.03 15.84 -0.89
N PHE A 55 -4.51 17.07 -1.05
CA PHE A 55 -3.07 17.30 -1.20
C PHE A 55 -2.28 16.89 0.04
N ILE A 56 -2.77 17.21 1.24
CA ILE A 56 -2.13 16.77 2.49
C ILE A 56 -2.11 15.24 2.58
N SER A 57 -3.22 14.58 2.26
CA SER A 57 -3.32 13.12 2.29
C SER A 57 -2.40 12.45 1.25
N LEU A 58 -2.35 12.99 0.03
CA LEU A 58 -1.42 12.54 -1.00
C LEU A 58 0.05 12.73 -0.57
N GLY A 59 0.37 13.89 0.02
CA GLY A 59 1.71 14.15 0.53
C GLY A 59 2.13 13.10 1.58
N ARG A 60 1.25 12.81 2.55
CA ARG A 60 1.48 11.74 3.56
C ARG A 60 1.67 10.37 2.89
N LEU A 61 0.84 10.05 1.90
CA LEU A 61 0.91 8.79 1.16
C LEU A 61 2.27 8.62 0.46
N PHE A 62 2.72 9.64 -0.30
CA PHE A 62 4.00 9.57 -1.01
C PHE A 62 5.19 9.51 -0.06
N VAL A 63 5.17 10.26 1.04
CA VAL A 63 6.21 10.20 2.07
C VAL A 63 6.26 8.81 2.69
N SER A 64 5.10 8.24 3.07
CA SER A 64 5.01 6.91 3.66
C SER A 64 5.49 5.82 2.71
N LEU A 65 5.07 5.90 1.44
CA LEU A 65 5.49 4.95 0.40
C LEU A 65 6.99 5.07 0.13
N GLY A 66 7.52 6.29 0.11
CA GLY A 66 8.96 6.54 -0.04
C GLY A 66 9.77 5.92 1.10
N ILE A 67 9.37 6.13 2.35
CA ILE A 67 10.03 5.55 3.53
C ILE A 67 9.91 4.03 3.50
N ALA A 68 8.71 3.48 3.27
CA ALA A 68 8.49 2.04 3.18
C ALA A 68 9.37 1.39 2.10
N THR A 69 9.44 2.00 0.91
CA THR A 69 10.26 1.51 -0.19
C THR A 69 11.75 1.58 0.14
N LEU A 70 12.21 2.70 0.74
CA LEU A 70 13.60 2.90 1.14
C LEU A 70 14.08 1.86 2.16
N LEU A 71 13.19 1.40 3.03
CA LEU A 71 13.50 0.39 4.04
C LEU A 71 13.28 -1.05 3.51
N ALA A 72 12.14 -1.29 2.88
CA ALA A 72 11.73 -2.62 2.47
C ALA A 72 12.53 -3.17 1.28
N VAL A 73 12.85 -2.34 0.28
CA VAL A 73 13.57 -2.81 -0.92
C VAL A 73 14.98 -3.26 -0.60
N PRO A 74 15.83 -2.49 0.10
CA PRO A 74 17.17 -2.95 0.46
C PRO A 74 17.16 -4.20 1.33
N LEU A 75 16.25 -4.25 2.32
CA LEU A 75 16.11 -5.41 3.20
C LEU A 75 15.64 -6.64 2.41
N GLY A 76 14.65 -6.49 1.55
CA GLY A 76 14.13 -7.56 0.69
C GLY A 76 15.15 -8.09 -0.31
N LEU A 77 15.96 -7.20 -0.90
CA LEU A 77 17.09 -7.60 -1.74
C LEU A 77 18.13 -8.39 -0.93
N ALA A 78 18.48 -7.91 0.26
CA ALA A 78 19.44 -8.57 1.13
C ALA A 78 18.95 -9.97 1.57
N MET A 79 17.69 -10.10 1.96
CA MET A 79 17.06 -11.38 2.33
C MET A 79 16.92 -12.31 1.12
N GLY A 80 16.46 -11.81 -0.02
CA GLY A 80 16.32 -12.60 -1.25
C GLY A 80 17.64 -13.18 -1.76
N LEU A 81 18.76 -12.47 -1.55
CA LEU A 81 20.10 -12.88 -1.98
C LEU A 81 20.84 -13.73 -0.92
N ASN A 82 20.48 -13.64 0.34
CA ASN A 82 21.19 -14.27 1.45
C ASN A 82 20.26 -15.09 2.34
N ARG A 83 20.29 -16.42 2.16
CA ARG A 83 19.48 -17.38 2.94
C ARG A 83 19.71 -17.31 4.45
N ARG A 84 20.90 -16.95 4.92
CA ARG A 84 21.18 -16.84 6.38
C ARG A 84 20.50 -15.61 6.97
N LEU A 85 20.57 -14.48 6.27
CA LEU A 85 19.88 -13.27 6.69
C LEU A 85 18.36 -13.49 6.69
N ASP A 86 17.85 -14.12 5.65
CA ASP A 86 16.45 -14.51 5.54
C ASP A 86 16.01 -15.34 6.76
N ALA A 87 16.70 -16.44 7.06
CA ALA A 87 16.37 -17.31 8.19
C ALA A 87 16.38 -16.60 9.57
N ILE A 88 17.16 -15.52 9.73
CA ILE A 88 17.22 -14.74 10.99
C ILE A 88 16.10 -13.72 11.04
N VAL A 89 15.80 -13.05 9.93
CA VAL A 89 14.86 -11.91 9.90
C VAL A 89 13.42 -12.36 9.66
N ASP A 90 13.22 -13.43 8.88
CA ASP A 90 11.89 -13.95 8.52
C ASP A 90 10.98 -14.24 9.73
N PRO A 91 11.43 -14.87 10.83
CA PRO A 91 10.59 -15.07 12.00
C PRO A 91 10.04 -13.76 12.60
N VAL A 92 10.84 -12.69 12.59
CA VAL A 92 10.42 -11.37 13.09
C VAL A 92 9.37 -10.77 12.16
N ILE A 93 9.54 -10.90 10.85
CA ILE A 93 8.57 -10.45 9.86
C ILE A 93 7.26 -11.20 9.99
N GLU A 94 7.30 -12.53 10.12
CA GLU A 94 6.14 -13.38 10.31
C GLU A 94 5.36 -13.05 11.60
N MET A 95 6.03 -12.61 12.67
CA MET A 95 5.40 -12.16 13.91
C MET A 95 4.77 -10.78 13.78
N LEU A 96 5.39 -9.86 13.05
CA LEU A 96 4.91 -8.48 12.92
C LEU A 96 3.83 -8.33 11.83
N ARG A 97 3.92 -9.06 10.75
CA ARG A 97 3.03 -8.98 9.59
C ARG A 97 1.53 -9.15 9.92
N PRO A 98 1.09 -10.08 10.81
CA PRO A 98 -0.32 -10.23 11.14
C PRO A 98 -0.88 -9.07 11.95
N ILE A 99 -0.02 -8.24 12.56
CA ILE A 99 -0.45 -7.10 13.36
C ILE A 99 -0.96 -6.01 12.43
N SER A 100 -2.25 -5.67 12.54
CA SER A 100 -2.83 -4.58 11.75
C SER A 100 -2.17 -3.25 12.11
N GLY A 101 -1.89 -2.41 11.10
CA GLY A 101 -1.38 -1.04 11.32
C GLY A 101 -2.26 -0.22 12.27
N ILE A 102 -3.58 -0.47 12.28
CA ILE A 102 -4.54 0.19 13.18
C ILE A 102 -4.27 -0.18 14.64
N ALA A 103 -3.81 -1.40 14.92
CA ALA A 103 -3.49 -1.83 16.28
C ALA A 103 -2.34 -1.02 16.91
N TRP A 104 -1.51 -0.38 16.09
CA TRP A 104 -0.42 0.47 16.54
C TRP A 104 -0.86 1.90 16.91
N ILE A 105 -2.12 2.31 16.60
CA ILE A 105 -2.60 3.68 16.84
C ILE A 105 -2.39 4.14 18.30
N PRO A 106 -2.78 3.36 19.34
CA PRO A 106 -2.62 3.82 20.71
C PRO A 106 -1.15 4.07 21.09
N LEU A 107 -0.26 3.14 20.69
CA LEU A 107 1.17 3.26 20.94
C LEU A 107 1.78 4.41 20.13
N ALA A 108 1.44 4.52 18.87
CA ALA A 108 1.94 5.57 17.99
C ALA A 108 1.43 6.96 18.43
N LEU A 109 0.20 7.05 18.91
CA LEU A 109 -0.36 8.28 19.48
C LEU A 109 0.41 8.70 20.75
N PHE A 110 0.75 7.75 21.58
CA PHE A 110 1.56 8.01 22.78
C PHE A 110 2.99 8.49 22.44
N MET A 111 3.60 7.89 21.39
CA MET A 111 4.98 8.21 20.99
C MET A 111 5.10 9.52 20.19
N PHE A 112 4.16 9.76 19.28
CA PHE A 112 4.27 10.85 18.30
C PHE A 112 3.25 11.96 18.52
N GLY A 113 2.25 11.74 19.38
CA GLY A 113 1.16 12.69 19.58
C GLY A 113 0.20 12.79 18.37
N ILE A 114 -0.69 13.80 18.45
CA ILE A 114 -1.63 14.12 17.37
C ILE A 114 -0.90 14.98 16.34
N GLY A 115 -0.82 14.50 15.09
CA GLY A 115 -0.16 15.24 14.02
C GLY A 115 0.04 14.43 12.74
N ASN A 116 0.93 14.91 11.88
CA ASN A 116 1.20 14.28 10.58
C ASN A 116 2.05 12.99 10.69
N VAL A 117 2.83 12.85 11.75
CA VAL A 117 3.75 11.71 11.93
C VAL A 117 2.99 10.40 12.15
N LEU A 118 1.92 10.44 12.92
CA LEU A 118 1.11 9.26 13.24
C LEU A 118 0.53 8.60 11.97
N PRO A 119 -0.19 9.30 11.07
CA PRO A 119 -0.66 8.69 9.82
C PRO A 119 0.48 8.18 8.93
N VAL A 120 1.58 8.93 8.84
CA VAL A 120 2.75 8.52 8.05
C VAL A 120 3.35 7.22 8.58
N PHE A 121 3.50 7.07 9.90
CA PHE A 121 3.96 5.84 10.52
C PHE A 121 3.08 4.64 10.18
N ILE A 122 1.75 4.79 10.35
CA ILE A 122 0.79 3.71 10.09
C ILE A 122 0.80 3.29 8.62
N MET A 123 0.79 4.28 7.70
CA MET A 123 0.85 4.02 6.26
C MET A 123 2.18 3.35 5.86
N THR A 124 3.29 3.79 6.45
CA THR A 124 4.62 3.19 6.24
C THR A 124 4.63 1.73 6.68
N TYR A 125 4.11 1.45 7.88
CA TYR A 125 4.01 0.09 8.41
C TYR A 125 3.16 -0.81 7.50
N ALA A 126 2.02 -0.32 7.05
CA ALA A 126 1.13 -1.08 6.17
C ALA A 126 1.75 -1.38 4.80
N ALA A 127 2.49 -0.42 4.23
CA ALA A 127 3.15 -0.57 2.94
C ALA A 127 4.45 -1.40 3.00
N PHE A 128 5.12 -1.43 4.15
CA PHE A 128 6.42 -2.09 4.31
C PHE A 128 6.40 -3.57 3.96
N PHE A 129 5.46 -4.34 4.52
CA PHE A 129 5.43 -5.80 4.34
C PHE A 129 5.11 -6.24 2.91
N PRO A 130 4.11 -5.70 2.22
CA PRO A 130 3.86 -6.02 0.81
C PRO A 130 5.08 -5.75 -0.08
N ILE A 131 5.74 -4.59 0.10
CA ILE A 131 6.93 -4.22 -0.67
C ILE A 131 8.09 -5.16 -0.35
N LEU A 132 8.31 -5.47 0.92
CA LEU A 132 9.37 -6.37 1.36
C LEU A 132 9.21 -7.77 0.75
N LEU A 133 8.02 -8.36 0.90
CA LEU A 133 7.74 -9.70 0.38
C LEU A 133 7.73 -9.74 -1.14
N GLY A 134 7.21 -8.71 -1.79
CA GLY A 134 7.29 -8.55 -3.24
C GLY A 134 8.72 -8.46 -3.74
N THR A 135 9.59 -7.77 -3.00
CA THR A 135 11.03 -7.69 -3.31
C THR A 135 11.71 -9.03 -3.16
N ILE A 136 11.50 -9.73 -2.04
CA ILE A 136 12.05 -11.07 -1.79
C ILE A 136 11.60 -12.04 -2.90
N GLY A 137 10.30 -12.05 -3.20
CA GLY A 137 9.71 -12.88 -4.24
C GLY A 137 10.28 -12.57 -5.61
N GLY A 138 10.42 -11.29 -5.96
CA GLY A 138 11.02 -10.85 -7.22
C GLY A 138 12.46 -11.29 -7.39
N VAL A 139 13.27 -11.20 -6.33
CA VAL A 139 14.67 -11.70 -6.36
C VAL A 139 14.72 -13.21 -6.53
N ARG A 140 13.87 -13.94 -5.85
CA ARG A 140 13.83 -15.42 -5.91
C ARG A 140 13.25 -15.96 -7.23
N ALA A 141 12.45 -15.16 -7.92
CA ALA A 141 11.88 -15.51 -9.22
C ALA A 141 12.87 -15.37 -10.39
N VAL A 142 14.05 -14.77 -10.17
CA VAL A 142 15.10 -14.65 -11.19
C VAL A 142 15.62 -16.03 -11.55
N ASP A 143 15.64 -16.34 -12.87
CA ASP A 143 16.11 -17.63 -13.37
C ASP A 143 17.59 -17.85 -12.97
N ALA A 144 17.82 -18.92 -12.19
CA ALA A 144 19.15 -19.31 -11.75
C ALA A 144 20.13 -19.51 -12.93
N ARG A 145 19.63 -19.92 -14.10
CA ARG A 145 20.44 -20.11 -15.31
C ARG A 145 21.11 -18.82 -15.78
N LEU A 146 20.42 -17.68 -15.66
CA LEU A 146 20.98 -16.36 -16.00
C LEU A 146 22.11 -15.98 -15.04
N VAL A 147 21.93 -16.27 -13.75
CA VAL A 147 22.94 -16.01 -12.73
C VAL A 147 24.16 -16.93 -12.93
N ASP A 148 23.94 -18.19 -13.23
CA ASP A 148 25.01 -19.17 -13.44
C ASP A 148 25.77 -18.90 -14.75
N ALA A 149 25.08 -18.51 -15.82
CA ALA A 149 25.74 -18.10 -17.07
C ALA A 149 26.64 -16.87 -16.84
N ALA A 150 26.18 -15.87 -16.09
CA ALA A 150 26.99 -14.70 -15.74
C ALA A 150 28.22 -15.09 -14.89
N ARG A 151 28.06 -16.05 -13.96
CA ARG A 151 29.18 -16.56 -13.13
C ARG A 151 30.23 -17.32 -13.97
N THR A 152 29.81 -18.13 -14.91
CA THR A 152 30.73 -18.86 -15.80
C THR A 152 31.54 -17.91 -16.69
N MET A 153 31.01 -16.75 -17.01
CA MET A 153 31.73 -15.68 -17.71
C MET A 153 32.66 -14.85 -16.79
N GLY A 154 32.82 -15.22 -15.53
CA GLY A 154 33.69 -14.52 -14.57
C GLY A 154 33.17 -13.18 -14.07
N VAL A 155 31.88 -12.89 -14.27
CA VAL A 155 31.29 -11.61 -13.81
C VAL A 155 31.23 -11.57 -12.28
N PRO A 156 31.71 -10.49 -11.62
CA PRO A 156 31.69 -10.38 -10.17
C PRO A 156 30.25 -10.33 -9.62
N ARG A 157 30.05 -10.88 -8.42
CA ARG A 157 28.73 -10.98 -7.76
C ARG A 157 27.98 -9.64 -7.70
N THR A 158 28.67 -8.56 -7.39
CA THR A 158 28.08 -7.21 -7.31
C THR A 158 27.51 -6.75 -8.65
N THR A 159 28.19 -7.06 -9.73
CA THR A 159 27.75 -6.75 -11.10
C THR A 159 26.53 -7.60 -11.45
N ILE A 160 26.54 -8.91 -11.17
CA ILE A 160 25.38 -9.80 -11.40
C ILE A 160 24.14 -9.26 -10.67
N VAL A 161 24.28 -8.86 -9.41
CA VAL A 161 23.14 -8.30 -8.65
C VAL A 161 22.61 -7.04 -9.32
N ARG A 162 23.47 -6.10 -9.72
CA ARG A 162 23.05 -4.81 -10.31
C ARG A 162 22.51 -4.92 -11.72
N THR A 163 23.08 -5.82 -12.56
CA THR A 163 22.76 -5.89 -14.00
C THR A 163 21.77 -7.00 -14.34
N VAL A 164 21.65 -8.02 -13.52
CA VAL A 164 20.76 -9.17 -13.77
C VAL A 164 19.62 -9.22 -12.74
N VAL A 165 19.95 -9.30 -11.44
CA VAL A 165 18.96 -9.58 -10.41
C VAL A 165 18.04 -8.38 -10.18
N ILE A 166 18.57 -7.17 -9.96
CA ILE A 166 17.75 -5.98 -9.70
C ILE A 166 16.84 -5.67 -10.89
N PRO A 167 17.32 -5.59 -12.15
CA PRO A 167 16.43 -5.33 -13.28
C PRO A 167 15.37 -6.40 -13.48
N ALA A 168 15.71 -7.67 -13.27
CA ALA A 168 14.76 -8.77 -13.39
C ALA A 168 13.70 -8.78 -12.26
N ALA A 169 14.00 -8.23 -11.08
CA ALA A 169 13.08 -8.11 -9.97
C ALA A 169 12.12 -6.90 -10.07
N ILE A 170 12.44 -5.87 -10.88
CA ILE A 170 11.64 -4.65 -11.03
C ILE A 170 10.16 -4.92 -11.35
N PRO A 171 9.78 -5.81 -12.28
CA PRO A 171 8.38 -6.08 -12.57
C PRO A 171 7.61 -6.58 -11.34
N ALA A 172 8.22 -7.44 -10.53
CA ALA A 172 7.60 -7.95 -9.29
C ALA A 172 7.47 -6.84 -8.23
N LEU A 173 8.46 -5.95 -8.14
CA LEU A 173 8.40 -4.75 -7.30
C LEU A 173 7.26 -3.81 -7.70
N LEU A 174 7.09 -3.55 -8.98
CA LEU A 174 5.99 -2.71 -9.48
C LEU A 174 4.62 -3.32 -9.17
N VAL A 175 4.49 -4.65 -9.20
CA VAL A 175 3.26 -5.35 -8.80
C VAL A 175 3.04 -5.22 -7.28
N ALA A 176 4.07 -5.27 -6.47
CA ALA A 176 3.98 -5.12 -5.02
C ALA A 176 3.61 -3.69 -4.57
N LEU A 177 3.92 -2.68 -5.39
CA LEU A 177 3.56 -1.28 -5.17
C LEU A 177 2.13 -0.93 -5.60
N ARG A 178 1.45 -1.84 -6.28
CA ARG A 178 0.06 -1.66 -6.74
C ARG A 178 -0.95 -2.04 -5.66
#